data_ebdc258f2b29e4c1ac10ed2d8033f442
#
_entry.id   ebdc258f2b29e4c1ac10ed2d8033f442
#
_cell.length_a   1.000
_cell.length_b   1.000
_cell.length_c   1.000
_cell.angle_alpha   90.00
_cell.angle_beta   90.00
_cell.angle_gamma   90.00
#
_symmetry.space_group_name_H-M   'P 1'
#
loop_
_entity.id
_entity.type
_entity.pdbx_description
1 polymer ?
#
loop_
_entity_poly.entity_id
_entity_poly.type
_entity_poly.pdbx_seq_one_letter_code
_entity_poly.pdbx_strand_id
1 'polypeptide(L)'
;MASVPLFFTYEVNMASKTQKKNKIRQDIIEAASMYEQYLAGQAFLYVYGNEYFEVMFPVNRFLHLAGVETRLFAKKFYKNAREKTLTTQQFYFSPRHPFEVSKKKLSCLKRLYELTNTKVRILRNMETASVVYKVGISNLEFTLCLTENRDSNGEKINEYFLPMSLRAGRNSTKNGDDYGEVDFIFQKDASLGKYTTLLVKNENKEIPECVHHLLQGNLLQ
;
A
#
# COMPACT_ATOMS: atom_id res chain seq x y z
N MET A 1 -23.77 -3.38 46.97
CA MET A 1 -23.23 -3.23 45.62
C MET A 1 -24.03 -2.15 44.89
N ALA A 2 -23.42 -1.00 44.67
CA ALA A 2 -24.08 0.14 44.02
C ALA A 2 -24.08 -0.15 42.50
N SER A 3 -25.25 -0.27 41.89
CA SER A 3 -25.42 -0.37 40.45
C SER A 3 -25.04 0.97 39.80
N VAL A 4 -23.99 0.94 38.98
CA VAL A 4 -23.59 2.11 38.16
C VAL A 4 -24.76 2.43 37.22
N PRO A 5 -25.25 3.69 37.12
CA PRO A 5 -26.37 4.01 36.27
C PRO A 5 -26.08 3.74 34.80
N LEU A 6 -27.05 3.16 34.10
CA LEU A 6 -26.95 2.79 32.66
C LEU A 6 -26.55 3.99 31.76
N PHE A 7 -26.89 5.19 32.15
CA PHE A 7 -26.50 6.43 31.46
C PHE A 7 -24.99 6.68 31.46
N PHE A 8 -24.31 6.42 32.56
CA PHE A 8 -22.85 6.62 32.67
C PHE A 8 -22.06 5.67 31.78
N THR A 9 -22.52 4.43 31.64
CA THR A 9 -21.90 3.44 30.74
C THR A 9 -22.11 3.77 29.27
N TYR A 10 -23.22 4.40 28.90
CA TYR A 10 -23.52 4.82 27.52
C TYR A 10 -22.66 6.01 27.09
N GLU A 11 -22.50 7.03 27.95
CA GLU A 11 -21.65 8.19 27.67
C GLU A 11 -20.16 7.83 27.57
N VAL A 12 -19.64 6.98 28.45
CA VAL A 12 -18.27 6.48 28.40
C VAL A 12 -18.02 5.67 27.13
N ASN A 13 -18.97 4.85 26.68
CA ASN A 13 -18.86 4.10 25.44
C ASN A 13 -18.89 5.00 24.17
N MET A 14 -19.71 6.03 24.19
CA MET A 14 -19.79 7.02 23.08
C MET A 14 -18.51 7.84 22.98
N ALA A 15 -17.98 8.34 24.08
CA ALA A 15 -16.72 9.07 24.15
C ALA A 15 -15.55 8.20 23.61
N SER A 16 -15.48 6.92 24.01
CA SER A 16 -14.49 5.97 23.51
C SER A 16 -14.59 5.71 22.00
N LYS A 17 -15.81 5.58 21.45
CA LYS A 17 -16.03 5.42 19.99
C LYS A 17 -15.59 6.66 19.21
N THR A 18 -15.91 7.85 19.70
CA THR A 18 -15.53 9.13 19.07
C THR A 18 -14.02 9.31 19.07
N GLN A 19 -13.35 9.02 20.18
CA GLN A 19 -11.90 9.08 20.27
C GLN A 19 -11.22 8.10 19.30
N LYS A 20 -11.68 6.86 19.20
CA LYS A 20 -11.19 5.85 18.24
C LYS A 20 -11.34 6.34 16.80
N LYS A 21 -12.49 6.91 16.43
CA LYS A 21 -12.72 7.46 15.08
C LYS A 21 -11.80 8.65 14.79
N ASN A 22 -11.63 9.56 15.74
CA ASN A 22 -10.72 10.69 15.58
C ASN A 22 -9.26 10.25 15.39
N LYS A 23 -8.80 9.22 16.12
CA LYS A 23 -7.46 8.66 15.94
C LYS A 23 -7.29 8.09 14.53
N ILE A 24 -8.23 7.27 14.05
CA ILE A 24 -8.19 6.72 12.69
C ILE A 24 -8.22 7.84 11.64
N ARG A 25 -9.02 8.90 11.85
CA ARG A 25 -9.01 10.06 10.96
C ARG A 25 -7.62 10.69 10.84
N GLN A 26 -6.92 10.89 11.96
CA GLN A 26 -5.57 11.42 11.97
C GLN A 26 -4.59 10.47 11.27
N ASP A 27 -4.69 9.17 11.54
CA ASP A 27 -3.85 8.16 10.88
C ASP A 27 -4.08 8.14 9.35
N ILE A 28 -5.32 8.31 8.87
CA ILE A 28 -5.63 8.42 7.43
C ILE A 28 -5.01 9.68 6.82
N ILE A 29 -5.10 10.82 7.51
CA ILE A 29 -4.53 12.10 7.05
C ILE A 29 -3.01 12.00 6.95
N GLU A 30 -2.36 11.44 7.97
CA GLU A 30 -0.91 11.22 7.99
C GLU A 30 -0.49 10.26 6.86
N ALA A 31 -1.19 9.13 6.72
CA ALA A 31 -0.94 8.17 5.65
C ALA A 31 -1.11 8.80 4.24
N ALA A 32 -2.10 9.68 4.05
CA ALA A 32 -2.31 10.37 2.78
C ALA A 32 -1.17 11.35 2.48
N SER A 33 -0.62 12.01 3.49
CA SER A 33 0.56 12.88 3.35
C SER A 33 1.80 12.07 2.92
N MET A 34 2.06 10.93 3.55
CA MET A 34 3.18 10.05 3.16
C MET A 34 2.99 9.48 1.76
N TYR A 35 1.76 9.07 1.43
CA TYR A 35 1.43 8.54 0.11
C TYR A 35 1.64 9.59 -0.99
N GLU A 36 1.22 10.85 -0.76
CA GLU A 36 1.45 11.98 -1.69
C GLU A 36 2.93 12.24 -1.89
N GLN A 37 3.68 12.29 -0.81
CA GLN A 37 5.09 12.68 -0.83
C GLN A 37 5.98 11.67 -1.57
N TYR A 38 5.69 10.38 -1.44
CA TYR A 38 6.62 9.33 -1.87
C TYR A 38 6.10 8.41 -2.97
N LEU A 39 4.79 8.28 -3.14
CA LEU A 39 4.21 7.21 -3.95
C LEU A 39 3.25 7.69 -5.04
N ALA A 40 2.41 8.70 -4.74
CA ALA A 40 1.36 9.14 -5.66
C ALA A 40 1.94 9.65 -6.98
N GLY A 41 1.48 9.09 -8.10
CA GLY A 41 1.97 9.46 -9.43
C GLY A 41 3.34 8.90 -9.78
N GLN A 42 3.95 8.07 -8.92
CA GLN A 42 5.22 7.41 -9.16
C GLN A 42 5.04 5.97 -9.67
N ALA A 43 6.00 5.51 -10.45
CA ALA A 43 6.17 4.13 -10.84
C ALA A 43 7.53 3.61 -10.37
N PHE A 44 7.55 2.35 -9.92
CA PHE A 44 8.73 1.68 -9.40
C PHE A 44 8.98 0.39 -10.16
N LEU A 45 10.23 0.17 -10.56
CA LEU A 45 10.71 -1.04 -11.19
C LEU A 45 11.48 -1.86 -10.14
N TYR A 46 11.01 -3.08 -9.89
CA TYR A 46 11.63 -4.05 -8.99
C TYR A 46 12.34 -5.10 -9.82
N VAL A 47 13.65 -5.25 -9.63
CA VAL A 47 14.51 -6.18 -10.35
C VAL A 47 15.08 -7.22 -9.39
N TYR A 48 14.98 -8.51 -9.72
CA TYR A 48 15.47 -9.63 -8.92
C TYR A 48 15.97 -10.74 -9.88
N GLY A 49 17.25 -11.08 -9.79
CA GLY A 49 17.88 -11.93 -10.79
C GLY A 49 17.72 -11.33 -12.20
N ASN A 50 17.22 -12.12 -13.14
CA ASN A 50 16.95 -11.71 -14.52
C ASN A 50 15.44 -11.40 -14.77
N GLU A 51 14.68 -11.24 -13.69
CA GLU A 51 13.26 -10.91 -13.77
C GLU A 51 12.99 -9.51 -13.22
N TYR A 52 11.87 -8.93 -13.63
CA TYR A 52 11.40 -7.64 -13.12
C TYR A 52 9.88 -7.53 -13.20
N PHE A 53 9.34 -6.58 -12.47
CA PHE A 53 7.98 -6.08 -12.64
C PHE A 53 7.89 -4.60 -12.23
N GLU A 54 6.86 -3.94 -12.72
CA GLU A 54 6.64 -2.53 -12.48
C GLU A 54 5.39 -2.32 -11.60
N VAL A 55 5.47 -1.40 -10.64
CA VAL A 55 4.34 -1.03 -9.77
C VAL A 55 4.05 0.45 -9.89
N MET A 56 2.79 0.80 -10.10
CA MET A 56 2.31 2.19 -10.10
C MET A 56 1.39 2.43 -8.91
N PHE A 57 1.46 3.62 -8.32
CA PHE A 57 0.68 4.01 -7.13
C PHE A 57 -0.37 5.09 -7.45
N PRO A 58 -1.50 4.75 -8.10
CA PRO A 58 -2.54 5.71 -8.39
C PRO A 58 -3.35 6.06 -7.14
N VAL A 59 -3.76 7.33 -7.02
CA VAL A 59 -4.45 7.87 -5.83
C VAL A 59 -5.77 7.18 -5.49
N ASN A 60 -6.45 6.56 -6.46
CA ASN A 60 -7.69 5.84 -6.22
C ASN A 60 -7.48 4.50 -5.48
N ARG A 61 -6.25 3.99 -5.38
CA ARG A 61 -5.91 2.78 -4.61
C ARG A 61 -5.73 3.05 -3.12
N PHE A 62 -5.52 4.29 -2.73
CA PHE A 62 -5.32 4.68 -1.33
C PHE A 62 -6.45 4.19 -0.40
N LEU A 63 -7.71 4.32 -0.83
CA LEU A 63 -8.86 3.87 -0.03
C LEU A 63 -8.81 2.37 0.32
N HIS A 64 -8.47 1.51 -0.64
CA HIS A 64 -8.35 0.06 -0.43
C HIS A 64 -7.25 -0.27 0.59
N LEU A 65 -6.15 0.49 0.55
CA LEU A 65 -5.03 0.31 1.47
C LEU A 65 -5.35 0.81 2.88
N ALA A 66 -6.15 1.87 3.01
CA ALA A 66 -6.56 2.41 4.31
C ALA A 66 -7.45 1.44 5.11
N GLY A 67 -8.17 0.53 4.43
CA GLY A 67 -8.98 -0.50 5.07
C GLY A 67 -10.16 0.06 5.86
N VAL A 68 -10.81 1.11 5.35
CA VAL A 68 -12.07 1.66 5.85
C VAL A 68 -13.10 1.69 4.73
N GLU A 69 -14.39 1.81 5.12
CA GLU A 69 -15.49 2.02 4.18
C GLU A 69 -15.85 3.51 4.12
N THR A 70 -16.32 3.94 2.94
CA THR A 70 -16.81 5.30 2.72
C THR A 70 -17.92 5.34 1.68
N ARG A 71 -18.74 6.39 1.70
CA ARG A 71 -19.69 6.70 0.62
C ARG A 71 -19.10 7.62 -0.44
N LEU A 72 -17.89 8.13 -0.23
CA LEU A 72 -17.19 8.97 -1.19
C LEU A 72 -16.56 8.12 -2.29
N PHE A 73 -16.42 8.69 -3.48
CA PHE A 73 -15.53 8.12 -4.49
C PHE A 73 -14.07 8.08 -3.98
N ALA A 74 -13.32 7.05 -4.34
CA ALA A 74 -11.96 6.83 -3.83
C ALA A 74 -11.03 8.04 -4.02
N LYS A 75 -11.09 8.70 -5.19
CA LYS A 75 -10.33 9.94 -5.46
C LYS A 75 -10.73 11.10 -4.52
N LYS A 76 -12.04 11.25 -4.22
CA LYS A 76 -12.52 12.29 -3.32
C LYS A 76 -12.12 12.01 -1.88
N PHE A 77 -12.19 10.74 -1.45
CA PHE A 77 -11.72 10.32 -0.14
C PHE A 77 -10.24 10.67 0.06
N TYR A 78 -9.39 10.28 -0.90
CA TYR A 78 -7.97 10.61 -0.87
C TYR A 78 -7.74 12.13 -0.84
N LYS A 79 -8.42 12.89 -1.71
CA LYS A 79 -8.33 14.36 -1.76
C LYS A 79 -8.65 14.98 -0.39
N ASN A 80 -9.76 14.56 0.24
CA ASN A 80 -10.16 15.10 1.55
C ASN A 80 -9.13 14.73 2.65
N ALA A 81 -8.53 13.53 2.59
CA ALA A 81 -7.49 13.12 3.51
C ALA A 81 -6.22 13.98 3.34
N ARG A 82 -5.73 14.13 2.11
CA ARG A 82 -4.56 14.95 1.77
C ARG A 82 -4.73 16.42 2.17
N GLU A 83 -5.90 17.00 1.89
CA GLU A 83 -6.23 18.40 2.23
C GLU A 83 -6.62 18.58 3.70
N LYS A 84 -6.57 17.51 4.53
CA LYS A 84 -6.93 17.49 5.96
C LYS A 84 -8.39 17.88 6.24
N THR A 85 -9.25 17.82 5.22
CA THR A 85 -10.69 18.13 5.30
C THR A 85 -11.56 16.91 5.54
N LEU A 86 -10.95 15.69 5.63
CA LEU A 86 -11.67 14.47 5.95
C LEU A 86 -12.30 14.57 7.34
N THR A 87 -13.59 14.23 7.45
CA THR A 87 -14.31 14.18 8.73
C THR A 87 -14.61 12.76 9.18
N THR A 88 -14.93 12.57 10.46
CA THR A 88 -15.26 11.25 11.03
C THR A 88 -16.58 10.68 10.49
N GLN A 89 -17.45 11.47 9.89
CA GLN A 89 -18.70 11.05 9.25
C GLN A 89 -18.48 10.49 7.85
N GLN A 90 -17.36 10.79 7.22
CA GLN A 90 -17.05 10.41 5.84
C GLN A 90 -16.48 9.00 5.68
N PHE A 91 -16.26 8.29 6.78
CA PHE A 91 -15.85 6.88 6.77
C PHE A 91 -16.46 6.11 7.93
N TYR A 92 -16.50 4.77 7.80
CA TYR A 92 -17.02 3.87 8.82
C TYR A 92 -16.30 2.53 8.79
N PHE A 93 -16.47 1.74 9.86
CA PHE A 93 -15.98 0.38 9.97
C PHE A 93 -17.09 -0.60 9.61
N SER A 94 -16.74 -1.73 9.01
CA SER A 94 -17.65 -2.81 8.66
C SER A 94 -17.10 -4.15 9.19
N PRO A 95 -17.85 -5.24 9.13
CA PRO A 95 -17.33 -6.57 9.41
C PRO A 95 -16.12 -6.96 8.54
N ARG A 96 -16.03 -6.43 7.30
CA ARG A 96 -14.88 -6.63 6.40
C ARG A 96 -13.67 -5.78 6.81
N HIS A 97 -13.94 -4.59 7.35
CA HIS A 97 -12.93 -3.61 7.78
C HIS A 97 -13.20 -3.16 9.22
N PRO A 98 -13.03 -4.05 10.23
CA PRO A 98 -13.20 -3.69 11.63
C PRO A 98 -12.09 -2.73 12.09
N PHE A 99 -12.34 -1.98 13.14
CA PHE A 99 -11.43 -0.96 13.67
C PHE A 99 -9.98 -1.45 13.84
N GLU A 100 -9.78 -2.64 14.43
CA GLU A 100 -8.43 -3.16 14.68
C GLU A 100 -7.68 -3.52 13.39
N VAL A 101 -8.39 -3.98 12.36
CA VAL A 101 -7.80 -4.24 11.03
C VAL A 101 -7.42 -2.92 10.36
N SER A 102 -8.32 -1.92 10.39
CA SER A 102 -8.05 -0.59 9.84
C SER A 102 -6.84 0.06 10.50
N LYS A 103 -6.76 0.00 11.84
CA LYS A 103 -5.64 0.52 12.62
C LYS A 103 -4.30 -0.12 12.21
N LYS A 104 -4.27 -1.46 12.07
CA LYS A 104 -3.06 -2.18 11.61
C LYS A 104 -2.68 -1.80 10.18
N LYS A 105 -3.65 -1.74 9.26
CA LYS A 105 -3.41 -1.34 7.86
C LYS A 105 -2.87 0.08 7.76
N LEU A 106 -3.43 1.03 8.51
CA LEU A 106 -2.97 2.41 8.51
C LEU A 106 -1.55 2.57 9.07
N SER A 107 -1.18 1.78 10.08
CA SER A 107 0.20 1.73 10.56
C SER A 107 1.17 1.31 9.45
N CYS A 108 0.82 0.31 8.65
CA CYS A 108 1.62 -0.09 7.49
C CYS A 108 1.58 0.95 6.36
N LEU A 109 0.40 1.54 6.10
CA LEU A 109 0.20 2.50 5.01
C LEU A 109 1.04 3.77 5.20
N LYS A 110 1.22 4.24 6.43
CA LYS A 110 2.11 5.36 6.76
C LYS A 110 3.58 5.09 6.42
N ARG A 111 3.96 3.83 6.39
CA ARG A 111 5.32 3.33 6.12
C ARG A 111 5.44 2.62 4.76
N LEU A 112 4.41 2.70 3.93
CA LEU A 112 4.37 1.96 2.65
C LEU A 112 5.53 2.30 1.72
N TYR A 113 6.01 3.54 1.76
CA TYR A 113 7.17 4.01 0.99
C TYR A 113 8.46 3.23 1.31
N GLU A 114 8.58 2.62 2.50
CA GLU A 114 9.75 1.80 2.85
C GLU A 114 9.91 0.61 1.90
N LEU A 115 8.81 0.09 1.32
CA LEU A 115 8.89 -0.97 0.32
C LEU A 115 9.52 -0.53 -1.00
N THR A 116 9.71 0.77 -1.22
CA THR A 116 10.31 1.30 -2.45
C THR A 116 11.76 1.73 -2.29
N ASN A 117 12.28 1.82 -1.06
CA ASN A 117 13.61 2.37 -0.78
C ASN A 117 14.43 1.57 0.25
N THR A 118 13.97 0.37 0.62
CA THR A 118 14.72 -0.56 1.48
C THR A 118 14.83 -1.92 0.83
N LYS A 119 15.60 -2.82 1.43
CA LYS A 119 15.65 -4.23 1.01
C LYS A 119 14.31 -4.89 1.24
N VAL A 120 13.77 -5.47 0.20
CA VAL A 120 12.47 -6.17 0.21
C VAL A 120 12.58 -7.51 -0.48
N ARG A 121 11.59 -8.38 -0.21
CA ARG A 121 11.46 -9.71 -0.83
C ARG A 121 10.23 -9.75 -1.72
N ILE A 122 10.32 -10.53 -2.78
CA ILE A 122 9.20 -10.81 -3.66
C ILE A 122 8.54 -12.11 -3.24
N LEU A 123 7.23 -12.07 -3.12
CA LEU A 123 6.38 -13.21 -2.85
C LEU A 123 5.46 -13.44 -4.06
N ARG A 124 5.26 -14.70 -4.43
CA ARG A 124 4.29 -15.08 -5.48
C ARG A 124 3.22 -16.01 -4.92
N ASN A 125 2.13 -16.15 -5.66
CA ASN A 125 1.02 -17.07 -5.35
C ASN A 125 0.49 -16.90 -3.93
N MET A 126 0.38 -15.65 -3.47
CA MET A 126 -0.08 -15.36 -2.10
C MET A 126 -1.55 -15.70 -1.92
N GLU A 127 -1.83 -16.80 -1.25
CA GLU A 127 -3.18 -17.24 -0.95
C GLU A 127 -3.77 -16.49 0.25
N THR A 128 -5.02 -16.12 0.11
CA THR A 128 -5.86 -15.58 1.18
C THR A 128 -7.17 -16.32 1.22
N ALA A 129 -7.96 -16.12 2.27
CA ALA A 129 -9.28 -16.77 2.37
C ALA A 129 -10.23 -16.47 1.20
N SER A 130 -9.98 -15.39 0.43
CA SER A 130 -10.90 -14.93 -0.62
C SER A 130 -10.23 -14.64 -1.97
N VAL A 131 -8.93 -14.47 -2.03
CA VAL A 131 -8.21 -14.05 -3.25
C VAL A 131 -6.80 -14.63 -3.25
N VAL A 132 -6.31 -15.05 -4.43
CA VAL A 132 -4.89 -15.34 -4.68
C VAL A 132 -4.25 -14.13 -5.38
N TYR A 133 -3.20 -13.58 -4.78
CA TYR A 133 -2.41 -12.51 -5.39
C TYR A 133 -1.19 -13.09 -6.08
N LYS A 134 -0.95 -12.71 -7.34
CA LYS A 134 0.20 -13.21 -8.10
C LYS A 134 1.54 -12.73 -7.56
N VAL A 135 1.58 -11.48 -7.06
CA VAL A 135 2.80 -10.83 -6.58
C VAL A 135 2.53 -10.09 -5.27
N GLY A 136 3.50 -10.16 -4.36
CA GLY A 136 3.56 -9.36 -3.15
C GLY A 136 4.97 -8.84 -2.91
N ILE A 137 5.09 -7.69 -2.27
CA ILE A 137 6.36 -7.07 -1.84
C ILE A 137 6.35 -7.00 -0.32
N SER A 138 7.38 -7.54 0.32
CA SER A 138 7.46 -7.64 1.78
C SER A 138 8.81 -7.15 2.33
N ASN A 139 8.76 -6.40 3.43
CA ASN A 139 9.91 -6.10 4.29
C ASN A 139 9.92 -6.96 5.57
N LEU A 140 9.15 -8.07 5.60
CA LEU A 140 8.94 -8.99 6.72
C LEU A 140 8.07 -8.44 7.86
N GLU A 141 7.87 -7.15 7.96
CA GLU A 141 6.94 -6.54 8.92
C GLU A 141 5.53 -6.43 8.36
N PHE A 142 5.42 -6.14 7.07
CA PHE A 142 4.16 -6.12 6.33
C PHE A 142 4.39 -6.46 4.85
N THR A 143 3.31 -6.84 4.18
CA THR A 143 3.32 -7.19 2.75
C THR A 143 2.29 -6.38 2.00
N LEU A 144 2.70 -5.80 0.88
CA LEU A 144 1.84 -5.19 -0.14
C LEU A 144 1.46 -6.25 -1.16
N CYS A 145 0.18 -6.61 -1.22
CA CYS A 145 -0.37 -7.48 -2.25
C CYS A 145 -0.75 -6.65 -3.48
N LEU A 146 -0.36 -7.13 -4.65
CA LEU A 146 -0.50 -6.46 -5.93
C LEU A 146 -1.52 -7.16 -6.84
N THR A 147 -2.12 -6.41 -7.74
CA THR A 147 -2.99 -6.91 -8.81
C THR A 147 -2.55 -6.33 -10.15
N GLU A 148 -2.78 -7.05 -11.23
CA GLU A 148 -2.59 -6.52 -12.58
C GLU A 148 -3.53 -5.33 -12.83
N ASN A 149 -3.11 -4.39 -13.65
CA ASN A 149 -3.93 -3.25 -14.05
C ASN A 149 -4.87 -3.68 -15.18
N ARG A 150 -6.13 -3.95 -14.83
CA ARG A 150 -7.18 -4.41 -15.74
C ARG A 150 -8.36 -3.44 -15.75
N ASP A 151 -9.04 -3.35 -16.89
CA ASP A 151 -10.28 -2.59 -17.04
C ASP A 151 -11.50 -3.34 -16.46
N SER A 152 -12.69 -2.77 -16.63
CA SER A 152 -13.96 -3.38 -16.17
C SER A 152 -14.32 -4.67 -16.89
N ASN A 153 -13.77 -4.92 -18.08
CA ASN A 153 -13.99 -6.13 -18.89
C ASN A 153 -12.96 -7.22 -18.55
N GLY A 154 -11.98 -6.90 -17.66
CA GLY A 154 -10.90 -7.80 -17.29
C GLY A 154 -9.71 -7.77 -18.25
N GLU A 155 -9.73 -6.89 -19.26
CA GLU A 155 -8.60 -6.72 -20.18
C GLU A 155 -7.44 -5.98 -19.52
N LYS A 156 -6.22 -6.41 -19.81
CA LYS A 156 -5.00 -5.79 -19.29
C LYS A 156 -4.78 -4.42 -19.95
N ILE A 157 -4.73 -3.36 -19.14
CA ILE A 157 -4.54 -1.99 -19.62
C ILE A 157 -3.05 -1.73 -19.95
N ASN A 158 -2.15 -2.24 -19.11
CA ASN A 158 -0.70 -2.11 -19.26
C ASN A 158 0.02 -3.12 -18.37
N GLU A 159 1.36 -3.11 -18.37
CA GLU A 159 2.18 -4.06 -17.62
C GLU A 159 2.31 -3.74 -16.13
N TYR A 160 1.82 -2.59 -15.66
CA TYR A 160 1.93 -2.22 -14.26
C TYR A 160 1.06 -3.09 -13.35
N PHE A 161 1.64 -3.47 -12.22
CA PHE A 161 0.88 -3.91 -11.06
C PHE A 161 0.39 -2.72 -10.23
N LEU A 162 -0.76 -2.89 -9.59
CA LEU A 162 -1.38 -1.88 -8.73
C LEU A 162 -1.52 -2.39 -7.29
N PRO A 163 -1.33 -1.52 -6.28
CA PRO A 163 -1.63 -1.83 -4.90
C PRO A 163 -3.07 -2.28 -4.69
N MET A 164 -3.26 -3.43 -4.00
CA MET A 164 -4.59 -3.97 -3.75
C MET A 164 -4.88 -4.16 -2.27
N SER A 165 -3.92 -4.69 -1.50
CA SER A 165 -4.13 -4.92 -0.07
C SER A 165 -2.82 -4.82 0.71
N LEU A 166 -2.92 -4.38 1.97
CA LEU A 166 -1.84 -4.43 2.95
C LEU A 166 -2.12 -5.51 3.99
N ARG A 167 -1.10 -6.30 4.29
CA ARG A 167 -1.09 -7.34 5.31
C ARG A 167 -0.02 -7.02 6.34
N ALA A 168 -0.45 -6.81 7.57
CA ALA A 168 0.44 -6.50 8.69
C ALA A 168 0.92 -7.76 9.40
N GLY A 169 2.17 -7.72 9.89
CA GLY A 169 2.75 -8.72 10.78
C GLY A 169 3.54 -9.81 10.06
N ARG A 170 4.36 -10.53 10.84
CA ARG A 170 5.26 -11.60 10.36
C ARG A 170 4.55 -12.76 9.63
N ASN A 171 3.28 -12.97 9.92
CA ASN A 171 2.46 -13.99 9.24
C ASN A 171 1.93 -13.52 7.87
N SER A 172 2.23 -12.29 7.47
CA SER A 172 1.80 -11.74 6.18
C SER A 172 2.39 -12.47 4.97
N THR A 173 3.47 -13.24 5.17
CA THR A 173 4.19 -13.99 4.13
C THR A 173 3.87 -15.49 4.12
N LYS A 174 3.12 -16.02 5.10
CA LYS A 174 3.00 -17.48 5.31
C LYS A 174 2.39 -18.28 4.16
N ASN A 175 1.62 -17.63 3.30
CA ASN A 175 0.87 -18.30 2.24
C ASN A 175 1.35 -17.85 0.86
N GLY A 176 2.62 -17.54 0.70
CA GLY A 176 3.21 -17.15 -0.57
C GLY A 176 4.56 -17.81 -0.76
N ASP A 177 4.89 -18.10 -2.01
CA ASP A 177 6.21 -18.59 -2.41
C ASP A 177 7.23 -17.44 -2.34
N ASP A 178 8.31 -17.63 -1.61
CA ASP A 178 9.39 -16.65 -1.51
C ASP A 178 10.31 -16.76 -2.72
N TYR A 179 10.30 -15.73 -3.57
CA TYR A 179 11.11 -15.64 -4.79
C TYR A 179 12.47 -14.98 -4.59
N GLY A 180 12.76 -14.49 -3.38
CA GLY A 180 14.04 -13.92 -3.03
C GLY A 180 14.05 -12.41 -2.83
N GLU A 181 15.24 -11.87 -2.61
CA GLU A 181 15.45 -10.45 -2.39
C GLU A 181 15.46 -9.67 -3.71
N VAL A 182 14.98 -8.43 -3.65
CA VAL A 182 15.09 -7.47 -4.75
C VAL A 182 16.53 -6.96 -4.81
N ASP A 183 17.11 -6.96 -6.00
CA ASP A 183 18.47 -6.50 -6.26
C ASP A 183 18.52 -5.00 -6.53
N PHE A 184 17.55 -4.49 -7.29
CA PHE A 184 17.49 -3.06 -7.65
C PHE A 184 16.05 -2.57 -7.59
N ILE A 185 15.89 -1.32 -7.14
CA ILE A 185 14.62 -0.60 -7.23
C ILE A 185 14.90 0.73 -7.92
N PHE A 186 14.21 0.97 -9.03
CA PHE A 186 14.27 2.24 -9.75
C PHE A 186 12.93 2.97 -9.65
N GLN A 187 12.98 4.28 -9.76
CA GLN A 187 11.82 5.17 -9.71
C GLN A 187 11.76 6.07 -10.94
N LYS A 188 10.53 6.36 -11.36
CA LYS A 188 10.20 7.44 -12.30
C LYS A 188 8.88 8.10 -11.92
N ASP A 189 8.63 9.32 -12.39
CA ASP A 189 7.27 9.82 -12.54
C ASP A 189 6.53 8.91 -13.53
N ALA A 190 5.28 8.53 -13.21
CA ALA A 190 4.51 7.61 -14.03
C ALA A 190 4.20 8.12 -15.44
N SER A 191 4.32 9.44 -15.67
CA SER A 191 4.20 10.07 -16.99
C SER A 191 5.44 9.92 -17.89
N LEU A 192 6.60 9.55 -17.30
CA LEU A 192 7.86 9.40 -18.02
C LEU A 192 8.00 8.02 -18.65
N GLY A 193 8.65 7.94 -19.81
CA GLY A 193 8.92 6.69 -20.50
C GLY A 193 9.99 5.82 -19.83
N LYS A 194 11.01 6.45 -19.21
CA LYS A 194 12.17 5.76 -18.63
C LYS A 194 12.37 6.06 -17.15
N TYR A 195 12.92 5.08 -16.42
CA TYR A 195 13.31 5.23 -15.01
C TYR A 195 14.54 6.12 -14.90
N THR A 196 14.49 7.06 -13.93
CA THR A 196 15.47 8.16 -13.80
C THR A 196 16.27 8.11 -12.52
N THR A 197 15.81 7.34 -11.51
CA THR A 197 16.42 7.34 -10.18
C THR A 197 16.60 5.89 -9.71
N LEU A 198 17.78 5.57 -9.22
CA LEU A 198 18.09 4.32 -8.52
C LEU A 198 17.89 4.53 -7.02
N LEU A 199 17.02 3.75 -6.38
CA LEU A 199 16.70 3.85 -4.95
C LEU A 199 17.37 2.76 -4.11
N VAL A 200 17.45 1.54 -4.64
CA VAL A 200 18.07 0.38 -3.99
C VAL A 200 19.01 -0.28 -4.98
N LYS A 201 20.22 -0.62 -4.52
CA LYS A 201 21.25 -1.32 -5.28
C LYS A 201 21.83 -2.47 -4.47
N ASN A 202 21.94 -3.63 -5.08
CA ASN A 202 22.75 -4.72 -4.60
C ASN A 202 24.17 -4.53 -5.14
N GLU A 203 25.11 -4.15 -4.28
CA GLU A 203 26.50 -3.83 -4.66
C GLU A 203 27.27 -5.02 -5.26
N ASN A 204 26.79 -6.23 -5.06
CA ASN A 204 27.42 -7.45 -5.57
C ASN A 204 26.86 -7.90 -6.93
N LYS A 205 25.96 -7.11 -7.54
CA LYS A 205 25.31 -7.45 -8.80
C LYS A 205 25.34 -6.29 -9.78
N GLU A 206 25.42 -6.64 -11.06
CA GLU A 206 25.23 -5.70 -12.15
C GLU A 206 23.77 -5.60 -12.53
N ILE A 207 23.36 -4.45 -13.10
CA ILE A 207 22.01 -4.26 -13.61
C ILE A 207 21.82 -5.16 -14.82
N PRO A 208 20.85 -6.11 -14.81
CA PRO A 208 20.69 -7.07 -15.88
C PRO A 208 20.21 -6.41 -17.18
N GLU A 209 20.65 -6.92 -18.32
CA GLU A 209 20.35 -6.39 -19.65
C GLU A 209 18.83 -6.30 -19.93
N CYS A 210 18.04 -7.21 -19.36
CA CYS A 210 16.59 -7.26 -19.56
C CYS A 210 15.86 -5.97 -19.16
N VAL A 211 16.46 -5.08 -18.33
CA VAL A 211 15.87 -3.81 -17.92
C VAL A 211 16.52 -2.58 -18.54
N HIS A 212 17.63 -2.72 -19.27
CA HIS A 212 18.37 -1.58 -19.83
C HIS A 212 17.48 -0.67 -20.70
N HIS A 213 16.55 -1.26 -21.47
CA HIS A 213 15.61 -0.54 -22.31
C HIS A 213 14.62 0.34 -21.53
N LEU A 214 14.43 0.09 -20.22
CA LEU A 214 13.55 0.84 -19.32
C LEU A 214 14.27 1.98 -18.61
N LEU A 215 15.62 1.99 -18.59
CA LEU A 215 16.44 2.90 -17.80
C LEU A 215 16.94 4.08 -18.63
N GLN A 216 17.15 5.23 -17.97
CA GLN A 216 17.93 6.32 -18.54
C GLN A 216 19.41 5.92 -18.62
N GLY A 217 20.12 6.36 -19.67
CA GLY A 217 21.49 5.96 -19.95
C GLY A 217 22.51 6.24 -18.84
N ASN A 218 22.27 7.29 -18.04
CA ASN A 218 23.12 7.63 -16.88
C ASN A 218 23.03 6.62 -15.72
N LEU A 219 22.02 5.77 -15.69
CA LEU A 219 21.88 4.69 -14.68
C LEU A 219 22.63 3.42 -15.05
N LEU A 220 23.16 3.34 -16.26
CA LEU A 220 23.91 2.19 -16.80
C LEU A 220 25.43 2.41 -16.77
N GLN A 221 25.89 3.54 -16.23
CA GLN A 221 27.27 3.90 -16.00
C GLN A 221 27.66 3.61 -14.56
#